data_eb0fc93cb51b224c4694577201b117f3
#
_entry.id   eb0fc93cb51b224c4694577201b117f3
#
_cell.length_a   1.000
_cell.length_b   1.000
_cell.length_c   1.000
_cell.angle_alpha   90.00
_cell.angle_beta   90.00
_cell.angle_gamma   90.00
#
_symmetry.space_group_name_H-M   'P 1'
#
loop_
_entity.id
_entity.type
_entity.pdbx_description
1 polymer ?
#
loop_
_entity_poly.entity_id
_entity_poly.type
_entity_poly.pdbx_seq_one_letter_code
_entity_poly.pdbx_strand_id
1 'polypeptide(L)'
;LVIRIPKSWISPHRVSFKGHDKFYSRSTNGKYPLDVAELRIAFNLSETITERIRKFREDRISKIFGNETPIPFYDNPKIVLHLIPIISFNPAQNYEISRISSHPEKMRPIYCSGLSHRYNLDGFLTYSTGKEEKSHSYVQLFKNGIIEAVEGLLLEPYDGNL
;
A
#
# COMPACT_ATOMS: atom_id res chain seq x y z
N LEU A 1 -31.25 -4.68 13.57
CA LEU A 1 -29.92 -5.27 13.43
C LEU A 1 -29.34 -4.88 12.07
N VAL A 2 -28.18 -4.19 12.05
CA VAL A 2 -27.46 -3.84 10.83
C VAL A 2 -26.19 -4.68 10.76
N ILE A 3 -26.03 -5.47 9.69
CA ILE A 3 -24.85 -6.29 9.45
C ILE A 3 -24.10 -5.66 8.28
N ARG A 4 -22.88 -5.16 8.53
CA ARG A 4 -21.99 -4.64 7.47
C ARG A 4 -21.09 -5.77 7.00
N ILE A 5 -21.20 -6.13 5.72
CA ILE A 5 -20.33 -7.12 5.08
C ILE A 5 -19.40 -6.35 4.12
N PRO A 6 -18.09 -6.25 4.43
CA PRO A 6 -17.14 -5.62 3.52
C PRO A 6 -16.98 -6.46 2.24
N LYS A 7 -16.65 -5.80 1.12
CA LYS A 7 -16.33 -6.48 -0.13
C LYS A 7 -15.05 -7.31 0.06
N SER A 8 -15.12 -8.58 -0.30
CA SER A 8 -13.93 -9.43 -0.35
C SER A 8 -13.22 -9.26 -1.70
N TRP A 9 -11.89 -9.18 -1.66
CA TRP A 9 -11.01 -9.06 -2.82
C TRP A 9 -10.42 -10.41 -3.24
N ILE A 10 -10.66 -11.46 -2.46
CA ILE A 10 -10.26 -12.84 -2.75
C ILE A 10 -11.46 -13.59 -3.34
N SER A 11 -12.39 -12.88 -3.99
CA SER A 11 -13.53 -13.50 -4.66
C SER A 11 -13.08 -14.20 -5.96
N PRO A 12 -13.81 -15.22 -6.41
CA PRO A 12 -15.08 -15.65 -5.86
C PRO A 12 -14.93 -16.64 -4.69
N HIS A 13 -15.84 -16.57 -3.71
CA HIS A 13 -15.90 -17.52 -2.60
C HIS A 13 -16.79 -18.71 -2.92
N ARG A 14 -16.26 -19.91 -2.64
CA ARG A 14 -17.05 -21.15 -2.71
C ARG A 14 -17.89 -21.28 -1.44
N VAL A 15 -19.17 -21.53 -1.60
CA VAL A 15 -20.07 -21.82 -0.51
C VAL A 15 -20.40 -23.29 -0.52
N SER A 16 -20.04 -24.00 0.56
CA SER A 16 -20.37 -25.42 0.76
C SER A 16 -21.58 -25.52 1.70
N PHE A 17 -22.67 -26.11 1.22
CA PHE A 17 -23.87 -26.32 2.01
C PHE A 17 -24.57 -27.60 1.63
N LYS A 18 -24.87 -28.49 2.59
CA LYS A 18 -25.54 -29.79 2.38
C LYS A 18 -24.94 -30.64 1.26
N GLY A 19 -23.61 -30.70 1.17
CA GLY A 19 -22.90 -31.50 0.17
C GLY A 19 -22.85 -30.88 -1.22
N HIS A 20 -23.33 -29.66 -1.41
CA HIS A 20 -23.25 -28.93 -2.66
C HIS A 20 -22.29 -27.75 -2.55
N ASP A 21 -21.38 -27.66 -3.50
CA ASP A 21 -20.38 -26.59 -3.62
C ASP A 21 -20.73 -25.69 -4.78
N LYS A 22 -20.97 -24.40 -4.53
CA LYS A 22 -21.31 -23.42 -5.56
C LYS A 22 -20.67 -22.07 -5.26
N PHE A 23 -20.42 -21.32 -6.33
CA PHE A 23 -20.08 -19.91 -6.26
C PHE A 23 -21.34 -19.09 -6.53
N TYR A 24 -21.58 -18.09 -5.71
CA TYR A 24 -22.76 -17.25 -5.80
C TYR A 24 -22.40 -15.79 -6.00
N SER A 25 -23.22 -15.10 -6.77
CA SER A 25 -23.26 -13.64 -6.83
C SER A 25 -24.64 -13.13 -6.41
N ARG A 26 -24.75 -11.82 -6.29
CA ARG A 26 -26.00 -11.14 -5.91
C ARG A 26 -26.28 -9.99 -6.86
N SER A 27 -27.50 -9.96 -7.37
CA SER A 27 -28.08 -8.84 -8.11
C SER A 27 -29.23 -8.22 -7.31
N THR A 28 -29.87 -7.22 -7.88
CA THR A 28 -31.12 -6.63 -7.35
C THR A 28 -32.23 -7.67 -7.17
N ASN A 29 -32.23 -8.73 -7.98
CA ASN A 29 -33.24 -9.81 -7.95
C ASN A 29 -32.90 -10.96 -6.99
N GLY A 30 -31.81 -10.84 -6.22
CA GLY A 30 -31.40 -11.84 -5.25
C GLY A 30 -30.05 -12.52 -5.55
N LYS A 31 -29.81 -13.66 -4.88
CA LYS A 31 -28.62 -14.48 -5.10
C LYS A 31 -28.83 -15.43 -6.29
N TYR A 32 -27.79 -15.64 -7.06
CA TYR A 32 -27.77 -16.64 -8.14
C TYR A 32 -26.41 -17.34 -8.20
N PRO A 33 -26.33 -18.59 -8.68
CA PRO A 33 -25.06 -19.26 -8.89
C PRO A 33 -24.34 -18.62 -10.09
N LEU A 34 -23.03 -18.41 -9.96
CA LEU A 34 -22.19 -17.92 -11.06
C LEU A 34 -22.07 -19.01 -12.14
N ASP A 35 -22.16 -18.60 -13.38
CA ASP A 35 -21.82 -19.44 -14.52
C ASP A 35 -20.30 -19.49 -14.76
N VAL A 36 -19.87 -20.31 -15.75
CA VAL A 36 -18.44 -20.48 -16.06
C VAL A 36 -17.79 -19.20 -16.57
N ALA A 37 -18.50 -18.37 -17.33
CA ALA A 37 -17.98 -17.12 -17.85
C ALA A 37 -17.80 -16.09 -16.72
N GLU A 38 -18.80 -15.96 -15.86
CA GLU A 38 -18.76 -15.11 -14.67
C GLU A 38 -17.64 -15.54 -13.70
N LEU A 39 -17.45 -16.85 -13.51
CA LEU A 39 -16.34 -17.39 -12.70
C LEU A 39 -14.97 -17.02 -13.28
N ARG A 40 -14.80 -17.14 -14.60
CA ARG A 40 -13.54 -16.73 -15.25
C ARG A 40 -13.27 -15.25 -15.05
N ILE A 41 -14.26 -14.38 -15.19
CA ILE A 41 -14.14 -12.95 -14.94
C ILE A 41 -13.74 -12.68 -13.49
N ALA A 42 -14.38 -13.36 -12.54
CA ALA A 42 -14.10 -13.19 -11.12
C ALA A 42 -12.68 -13.64 -10.73
N PHE A 43 -12.18 -14.74 -11.28
CA PHE A 43 -10.80 -15.21 -11.08
C PHE A 43 -9.78 -14.30 -11.76
N ASN A 44 -10.03 -13.87 -12.99
CA ASN A 44 -9.15 -12.94 -13.70
C ASN A 44 -9.03 -11.58 -12.99
N LEU A 45 -10.09 -11.14 -12.32
CA LEU A 45 -10.03 -9.92 -11.51
C LEU A 45 -9.05 -10.05 -10.35
N SER A 46 -8.98 -11.21 -9.72
CA SER A 46 -8.02 -11.51 -8.64
C SER A 46 -6.58 -11.54 -9.15
N GLU A 47 -6.32 -12.15 -10.30
CA GLU A 47 -5.00 -12.14 -10.96
C GLU A 47 -4.55 -10.72 -11.32
N THR A 48 -5.47 -9.90 -11.85
CA THR A 48 -5.17 -8.50 -12.21
C THR A 48 -4.74 -7.67 -11.00
N ILE A 49 -5.31 -7.92 -9.82
CA ILE A 49 -4.92 -7.22 -8.59
C ILE A 49 -3.50 -7.63 -8.17
N THR A 50 -3.18 -8.90 -8.19
CA THR A 50 -1.84 -9.41 -7.88
C THR A 50 -0.79 -8.80 -8.82
N GLU A 51 -1.10 -8.73 -10.11
CA GLU A 51 -0.21 -8.12 -11.09
C GLU A 51 -0.02 -6.62 -10.88
N ARG A 52 -1.08 -5.90 -10.52
CA ARG A 52 -1.00 -4.47 -10.17
C ARG A 52 -0.14 -4.24 -8.93
N ILE A 53 -0.24 -5.09 -7.92
CA ILE A 53 0.63 -5.04 -6.73
C ILE A 53 2.09 -5.25 -7.12
N ARG A 54 2.37 -6.27 -7.95
CA ARG A 54 3.72 -6.57 -8.42
C ARG A 54 4.29 -5.38 -9.17
N LYS A 55 3.57 -4.87 -10.17
CA LYS A 55 3.98 -3.73 -10.98
C LYS A 55 4.22 -2.47 -10.13
N PHE A 56 3.32 -2.17 -9.20
CA PHE A 56 3.53 -1.05 -8.28
C PHE A 56 4.84 -1.19 -7.51
N ARG A 57 5.12 -2.37 -6.94
CA ARG A 57 6.37 -2.61 -6.20
C ARG A 57 7.60 -2.46 -7.07
N GLU A 58 7.59 -3.05 -8.25
CA GLU A 58 8.70 -2.98 -9.21
C GLU A 58 8.97 -1.53 -9.64
N ASP A 59 7.93 -0.78 -10.00
CA ASP A 59 8.03 0.63 -10.36
C ASP A 59 8.59 1.48 -9.21
N ARG A 60 8.13 1.25 -7.97
CA ARG A 60 8.61 2.01 -6.81
C ARG A 60 10.05 1.67 -6.46
N ILE A 61 10.40 0.39 -6.44
CA ILE A 61 11.77 -0.07 -6.17
C ILE A 61 12.73 0.51 -7.22
N SER A 62 12.38 0.45 -8.50
CA SER A 62 13.19 1.03 -9.57
C SER A 62 13.42 2.53 -9.36
N LYS A 63 12.39 3.29 -9.00
CA LYS A 63 12.51 4.73 -8.71
C LYS A 63 13.39 5.01 -7.50
N ILE A 64 13.23 4.25 -6.41
CA ILE A 64 14.03 4.42 -5.19
C ILE A 64 15.52 4.18 -5.49
N PHE A 65 15.84 3.13 -6.23
CA PHE A 65 17.23 2.83 -6.64
C PHE A 65 17.75 3.78 -7.72
N GLY A 66 16.87 4.36 -8.53
CA GLY A 66 17.21 5.40 -9.50
C GLY A 66 17.35 6.80 -8.89
N ASN A 67 17.31 6.93 -7.56
CA ASN A 67 17.32 8.21 -6.83
C ASN A 67 16.12 9.13 -7.16
N GLU A 68 15.03 8.57 -7.68
CA GLU A 68 13.75 9.27 -7.89
C GLU A 68 12.86 9.19 -6.63
N THR A 69 13.46 9.51 -5.48
CA THR A 69 12.77 9.54 -4.19
C THR A 69 12.04 10.89 -3.99
N PRO A 70 10.97 10.94 -3.18
CA PRO A 70 10.22 12.16 -2.94
C PRO A 70 11.02 13.26 -2.24
N ILE A 71 12.16 12.92 -1.65
CA ILE A 71 13.16 13.81 -1.04
C ILE A 71 14.57 13.31 -1.42
N PRO A 72 15.59 14.18 -1.41
CA PRO A 72 16.97 13.74 -1.55
C PRO A 72 17.32 12.70 -0.48
N PHE A 73 17.92 11.59 -0.87
CA PHE A 73 18.22 10.46 -0.01
C PHE A 73 19.70 10.13 -0.02
N TYR A 74 20.24 9.63 1.09
CA TYR A 74 21.61 9.14 1.10
C TYR A 74 21.76 7.87 0.27
N ASP A 75 22.92 7.69 -0.36
CA ASP A 75 23.20 6.52 -1.19
C ASP A 75 23.70 5.34 -0.34
N ASN A 76 22.83 4.86 0.52
CA ASN A 76 23.09 3.75 1.44
C ASN A 76 22.23 2.55 1.06
N PRO A 77 22.56 1.35 1.52
CA PRO A 77 21.64 0.21 1.47
C PRO A 77 20.28 0.58 2.07
N LYS A 78 19.21 0.15 1.46
CA LYS A 78 17.84 0.58 1.84
C LYS A 78 16.95 -0.59 2.16
N ILE A 79 16.18 -0.47 3.24
CA ILE A 79 15.02 -1.32 3.51
C ILE A 79 13.80 -0.60 2.96
N VAL A 80 13.04 -1.27 2.12
CA VAL A 80 11.78 -0.73 1.56
C VAL A 80 10.62 -1.59 2.02
N LEU A 81 9.67 -0.99 2.70
CA LEU A 81 8.44 -1.62 3.13
C LEU A 81 7.26 -1.00 2.39
N HIS A 82 6.47 -1.83 1.72
CA HIS A 82 5.20 -1.44 1.13
C HIS A 82 4.03 -2.11 1.88
N LEU A 83 3.16 -1.30 2.46
CA LEU A 83 1.85 -1.74 2.94
C LEU A 83 0.81 -1.37 1.90
N ILE A 84 0.26 -2.39 1.23
CA ILE A 84 -0.63 -2.21 0.08
C ILE A 84 -2.01 -2.77 0.42
N PRO A 85 -2.97 -1.94 0.85
CA PRO A 85 -4.36 -2.37 0.98
C PRO A 85 -4.90 -2.79 -0.39
N ILE A 86 -5.51 -3.96 -0.48
CA ILE A 86 -6.03 -4.50 -1.76
C ILE A 86 -7.04 -3.53 -2.40
N ILE A 87 -7.80 -2.78 -1.58
CA ILE A 87 -8.75 -1.77 -2.03
C ILE A 87 -8.09 -0.57 -2.72
N SER A 88 -6.79 -0.34 -2.53
CA SER A 88 -6.05 0.79 -3.10
C SER A 88 -6.04 0.82 -4.63
N PHE A 89 -6.33 -0.31 -5.27
CA PHE A 89 -6.44 -0.40 -6.73
C PHE A 89 -7.85 -0.15 -7.27
N ASN A 90 -8.80 0.21 -6.42
CA ASN A 90 -10.12 0.66 -6.84
C ASN A 90 -10.05 2.16 -7.20
N PRO A 91 -10.35 2.56 -8.46
CA PRO A 91 -10.29 3.97 -8.89
C PRO A 91 -11.19 4.92 -8.10
N ALA A 92 -12.27 4.39 -7.53
CA ALA A 92 -13.20 5.17 -6.69
C ALA A 92 -12.71 5.38 -5.25
N GLN A 93 -11.58 4.76 -4.87
CA GLN A 93 -11.07 4.83 -3.51
C GLN A 93 -10.04 5.95 -3.39
N ASN A 94 -10.43 7.03 -2.74
CA ASN A 94 -9.54 8.08 -2.28
C ASN A 94 -9.72 8.26 -0.78
N TYR A 95 -8.61 8.43 -0.07
CA TYR A 95 -8.62 8.69 1.36
C TYR A 95 -8.44 10.18 1.64
N GLU A 96 -9.13 10.68 2.65
CA GLU A 96 -8.95 12.03 3.15
C GLU A 96 -7.66 12.10 3.99
N ILE A 97 -6.59 12.53 3.36
CA ILE A 97 -5.24 12.58 3.95
C ILE A 97 -5.14 13.67 5.05
N SER A 98 -6.01 14.67 5.03
CA SER A 98 -6.05 15.78 5.99
C SER A 98 -6.07 15.32 7.45
N ARG A 99 -6.74 14.22 7.75
CA ARG A 99 -6.78 13.65 9.11
C ARG A 99 -5.43 13.14 9.61
N ILE A 100 -4.60 12.65 8.70
CA ILE A 100 -3.25 12.16 9.03
C ILE A 100 -2.28 13.34 9.16
N SER A 101 -2.42 14.34 8.31
CA SER A 101 -1.54 15.52 8.32
C SER A 101 -1.65 16.34 9.62
N SER A 102 -2.78 16.24 10.32
CA SER A 102 -2.94 16.83 11.66
C SER A 102 -2.15 16.07 12.75
N HIS A 103 -1.68 14.86 12.45
CA HIS A 103 -0.96 14.00 13.37
C HIS A 103 0.23 13.32 12.66
N PRO A 104 1.22 14.08 12.17
CA PRO A 104 2.33 13.55 11.40
C PRO A 104 3.18 12.54 12.18
N GLU A 105 3.17 12.63 13.52
CA GLU A 105 3.87 11.70 14.43
C GLU A 105 3.39 10.25 14.30
N LYS A 106 2.15 10.03 13.84
CA LYS A 106 1.60 8.68 13.58
C LYS A 106 2.23 7.99 12.38
N MET A 107 2.89 8.77 11.53
CA MET A 107 3.60 8.29 10.35
C MET A 107 5.12 8.53 10.46
N ARG A 108 5.62 8.58 11.68
CA ARG A 108 7.03 8.81 11.92
C ARG A 108 7.87 7.67 11.32
N PRO A 109 8.94 7.96 10.55
CA PRO A 109 9.90 6.97 10.12
C PRO A 109 10.53 6.21 11.29
N ILE A 110 10.97 4.98 11.05
CA ILE A 110 11.53 4.10 12.10
C ILE A 110 12.74 4.77 12.77
N TYR A 111 13.64 5.31 11.96
CA TYR A 111 14.78 6.06 12.45
C TYR A 111 14.61 7.53 12.10
N CYS A 112 14.29 8.35 13.10
CA CYS A 112 13.94 9.76 12.87
C CYS A 112 14.48 10.64 14.00
N SER A 113 15.56 11.36 13.73
CA SER A 113 16.16 12.34 14.65
C SER A 113 15.39 13.65 14.71
N GLY A 114 14.78 14.05 13.60
CA GLY A 114 13.91 15.22 13.50
C GLY A 114 12.79 14.94 12.48
N LEU A 115 11.54 15.13 12.90
CA LEU A 115 10.36 14.86 12.05
C LEU A 115 10.00 16.10 11.25
N SER A 116 10.09 15.98 9.93
CA SER A 116 9.52 16.92 8.96
C SER A 116 8.41 16.27 8.16
N HIS A 117 7.51 17.08 7.63
CA HIS A 117 6.41 16.57 6.81
C HIS A 117 5.98 17.58 5.75
N ARG A 118 5.40 17.10 4.67
CA ARG A 118 4.80 17.93 3.62
C ARG A 118 3.81 17.14 2.76
N TYR A 119 2.96 17.85 2.06
CA TYR A 119 2.20 17.28 0.94
C TYR A 119 3.07 17.25 -0.32
N ASN A 120 2.83 16.23 -1.15
CA ASN A 120 3.36 16.15 -2.52
C ASN A 120 2.24 15.71 -3.49
N LEU A 121 2.58 15.55 -4.76
CA LEU A 121 1.59 15.13 -5.78
C LEU A 121 0.98 13.75 -5.49
N ASP A 122 1.73 12.88 -4.84
CA ASP A 122 1.32 11.51 -4.54
C ASP A 122 0.49 11.40 -3.25
N GLY A 123 0.66 12.35 -2.31
CA GLY A 123 -0.05 12.32 -1.04
C GLY A 123 0.63 13.09 0.09
N PHE A 124 0.87 12.41 1.21
CA PHE A 124 1.48 12.98 2.41
C PHE A 124 2.78 12.26 2.75
N LEU A 125 3.82 13.04 2.98
CA LEU A 125 5.18 12.57 3.23
C LEU A 125 5.62 13.01 4.62
N THR A 126 6.19 12.09 5.39
CA THR A 126 6.97 12.36 6.59
C THR A 126 8.39 11.86 6.39
N TYR A 127 9.37 12.56 6.94
CA TYR A 127 10.76 12.19 6.74
C TYR A 127 11.65 12.68 7.90
N SER A 128 12.77 12.01 8.07
CA SER A 128 13.82 12.44 8.99
C SER A 128 14.66 13.54 8.36
N THR A 129 14.82 14.64 9.06
CA THR A 129 15.69 15.72 8.61
C THR A 129 17.14 15.35 8.91
N GLY A 130 17.94 15.08 7.88
CA GLY A 130 19.36 14.80 7.99
C GLY A 130 20.21 16.04 7.76
N LYS A 131 21.53 15.86 7.75
CA LYS A 131 22.49 16.87 7.31
C LYS A 131 22.41 17.04 5.78
N GLU A 132 22.85 18.19 5.26
CA GLU A 132 22.94 18.45 3.81
C GLU A 132 21.60 18.32 3.04
N GLU A 133 20.45 18.56 3.71
CA GLU A 133 19.12 18.44 3.11
C GLU A 133 18.77 17.04 2.59
N LYS A 134 19.58 16.02 2.89
CA LYS A 134 19.30 14.62 2.58
C LYS A 134 18.63 13.94 3.77
N SER A 135 17.89 12.88 3.49
CA SER A 135 17.22 12.07 4.49
C SER A 135 17.72 10.64 4.48
N HIS A 136 17.71 9.99 5.65
CA HIS A 136 17.96 8.57 5.81
C HIS A 136 16.68 7.75 5.80
N SER A 137 15.54 8.38 6.07
CA SER A 137 14.27 7.66 6.21
C SER A 137 13.09 8.54 5.85
N TYR A 138 12.09 7.92 5.22
CA TYR A 138 10.80 8.57 4.97
C TYR A 138 9.64 7.57 5.00
N VAL A 139 8.44 8.11 5.19
CA VAL A 139 7.19 7.39 5.01
C VAL A 139 6.29 8.21 4.09
N GLN A 140 5.89 7.64 2.98
CA GLN A 140 4.94 8.22 2.03
C GLN A 140 3.58 7.53 2.17
N LEU A 141 2.55 8.29 2.47
CA LEU A 141 1.16 7.87 2.32
C LEU A 141 0.63 8.35 0.98
N PHE A 142 0.29 7.43 0.10
CA PHE A 142 -0.33 7.73 -1.18
C PHE A 142 -1.83 8.01 -1.03
N LYS A 143 -2.39 8.79 -1.96
CA LYS A 143 -3.84 9.15 -1.96
C LYS A 143 -4.77 7.93 -1.99
N ASN A 144 -4.32 6.82 -2.55
CA ASN A 144 -5.05 5.56 -2.59
C ASN A 144 -4.88 4.68 -1.33
N GLY A 145 -4.16 5.18 -0.30
CA GLY A 145 -3.97 4.49 0.97
C GLY A 145 -2.80 3.52 1.02
N ILE A 146 -1.99 3.42 -0.02
CA ILE A 146 -0.72 2.69 0.04
C ILE A 146 0.25 3.45 0.94
N ILE A 147 1.03 2.71 1.74
CA ILE A 147 2.12 3.27 2.53
C ILE A 147 3.43 2.67 2.02
N GLU A 148 4.39 3.53 1.77
CA GLU A 148 5.78 3.19 1.47
C GLU A 148 6.66 3.77 2.57
N ALA A 149 7.45 2.92 3.21
CA ALA A 149 8.47 3.35 4.17
C ALA A 149 9.85 2.92 3.64
N VAL A 150 10.79 3.84 3.66
CA VAL A 150 12.17 3.61 3.26
C VAL A 150 13.10 4.00 4.39
N GLU A 151 14.01 3.10 4.72
CA GLU A 151 14.97 3.26 5.79
C GLU A 151 16.38 2.88 5.30
N GLY A 152 17.34 3.79 5.42
CA GLY A 152 18.72 3.61 4.95
C GLY A 152 19.74 3.47 6.08
N LEU A 153 19.42 3.94 7.29
CA LEU A 153 20.40 3.97 8.39
C LEU A 153 20.63 2.61 9.05
N LEU A 154 19.59 1.75 9.09
CA LEU A 154 19.66 0.45 9.78
C LEU A 154 20.65 -0.54 9.15
N LEU A 155 21.05 -0.32 7.90
CA LEU A 155 21.96 -1.18 7.16
C LEU A 155 23.34 -0.54 6.97
N GLU A 156 23.64 0.56 7.65
CA GLU A 156 24.99 1.12 7.63
C GLU A 156 25.97 0.15 8.31
N PRO A 157 27.19 -0.03 7.75
CA PRO A 157 28.22 -0.79 8.42
C PRO A 157 28.47 -0.21 9.80
N TYR A 158 28.60 -1.05 10.81
CA TYR A 158 29.02 -0.63 12.15
C TYR A 158 30.51 -0.29 12.12
N ASP A 159 30.85 0.98 12.17
CA ASP A 159 32.25 1.45 12.08
C ASP A 159 33.06 1.23 13.39
N GLY A 160 32.51 0.57 14.37
CA GLY A 160 33.24 0.15 15.59
C GLY A 160 33.74 1.29 16.49
N ASN A 161 33.47 2.54 16.16
CA ASN A 161 33.84 3.69 16.95
C ASN A 161 32.65 4.17 17.81
N LEU A 162 32.58 3.69 19.02
CA LEU A 162 31.84 4.29 20.14
C LEU A 162 32.78 5.15 20.96
#